data_9fffd2c216993f823cea5e76cd526f31
#
_entry.id   9fffd2c216993f823cea5e76cd526f31
#
_cell.length_a   1.000
_cell.length_b   1.000
_cell.length_c   1.000
_cell.angle_alpha   90.00
_cell.angle_beta   90.00
_cell.angle_gamma   90.00
#
_symmetry.space_group_name_H-M   'P 1'
#
loop_
_entity.id
_entity.type
_entity.pdbx_description
1 polymer ?
#
loop_
_entity_poly.entity_id
_entity_poly.type
_entity_poly.pdbx_seq_one_letter_code
_entity_poly.pdbx_strand_id
1 'polypeptide(L)'
;MIATEIKNKFEFILVEPSHPGNIGASARAIKNMGFKNLSLVKPKGFPDDEAFYRAKGAKDILENAKIFNDLASALKDSKLIF
;
A
#
# COMPACT_ATOMS: atom_id res chain seq x y z
N MET A 1 -6.92 18.28 11.14
CA MET A 1 -5.63 17.67 10.78
C MET A 1 -5.40 16.41 11.59
N ILE A 2 -4.94 15.36 10.95
CA ILE A 2 -4.68 14.08 11.62
C ILE A 2 -3.29 14.12 12.24
N ALA A 3 -3.17 13.69 13.50
CA ALA A 3 -1.88 13.62 14.17
C ALA A 3 -0.99 12.55 13.55
N THR A 4 0.34 12.73 13.62
CA THR A 4 1.30 11.81 13.01
C THR A 4 1.12 10.38 13.53
N GLU A 5 0.84 10.22 14.82
CA GLU A 5 0.65 8.90 15.41
C GLU A 5 -0.55 8.17 14.80
N ILE A 6 -1.63 8.91 14.51
CA ILE A 6 -2.82 8.32 13.88
C ILE A 6 -2.50 7.91 12.46
N LYS A 7 -1.78 8.74 11.69
CA LYS A 7 -1.38 8.41 10.32
C LYS A 7 -0.54 7.14 10.27
N ASN A 8 0.34 6.94 11.25
CA ASN A 8 1.18 5.75 11.28
C ASN A 8 0.41 4.48 11.64
N LYS A 9 -0.80 4.61 12.21
CA LYS A 9 -1.64 3.47 12.55
C LYS A 9 -2.57 3.05 11.42
N PHE A 10 -2.81 3.94 10.46
CA PHE A 10 -3.66 3.59 9.31
C PHE A 10 -2.92 2.70 8.34
N GLU A 11 -3.64 1.71 7.83
CA GLU A 11 -3.12 0.76 6.88
C GLU A 11 -4.05 0.72 5.68
N PHE A 12 -3.48 0.91 4.48
CA PHE A 12 -4.24 0.74 3.25
C PHE A 12 -4.03 -0.67 2.75
N ILE A 13 -5.11 -1.39 2.46
CA ILE A 13 -5.04 -2.77 2.00
C ILE A 13 -5.65 -2.85 0.61
N LEU A 14 -4.86 -3.27 -0.37
CA LEU A 14 -5.33 -3.53 -1.73
C LEU A 14 -5.49 -5.03 -1.89
N VAL A 15 -6.71 -5.47 -2.20
CA VAL A 15 -7.02 -6.89 -2.33
C VAL A 15 -7.02 -7.28 -3.80
N GLU A 16 -6.14 -8.21 -4.16
CA GLU A 16 -5.99 -8.76 -5.50
C GLU A 16 -5.88 -7.70 -6.59
N PRO A 17 -4.99 -6.70 -6.41
CA PRO A 17 -4.79 -5.71 -7.47
C PRO A 17 -4.23 -6.40 -8.71
N SER A 18 -4.84 -6.17 -9.87
CA SER A 18 -4.49 -6.87 -11.09
C SER A 18 -3.54 -6.11 -12.01
N HIS A 19 -3.36 -4.81 -11.79
CA HIS A 19 -2.50 -3.99 -12.64
C HIS A 19 -1.41 -3.33 -11.82
N PRO A 20 -0.12 -3.59 -12.14
CA PRO A 20 0.99 -2.96 -11.41
C PRO A 20 0.94 -1.44 -11.43
N GLY A 21 0.46 -0.84 -12.53
CA GLY A 21 0.31 0.61 -12.60
C GLY A 21 -0.63 1.17 -11.55
N ASN A 22 -1.72 0.44 -11.24
CA ASN A 22 -2.66 0.87 -10.21
C ASN A 22 -2.06 0.78 -8.82
N ILE A 23 -1.20 -0.21 -8.60
CA ILE A 23 -0.49 -0.33 -7.32
C ILE A 23 0.41 0.90 -7.11
N GLY A 24 1.15 1.28 -8.14
CA GLY A 24 2.01 2.46 -8.07
C GLY A 24 1.23 3.75 -7.86
N ALA A 25 0.13 3.91 -8.61
CA ALA A 25 -0.72 5.09 -8.48
C ALA A 25 -1.33 5.17 -7.07
N SER A 26 -1.72 4.03 -6.49
CA SER A 26 -2.24 3.99 -5.13
C SER A 26 -1.19 4.41 -4.11
N ALA A 27 0.05 3.93 -4.27
CA ALA A 27 1.14 4.32 -3.39
C ALA A 27 1.36 5.83 -3.43
N ARG A 28 1.30 6.42 -4.62
CA ARG A 28 1.45 7.86 -4.79
C ARG A 28 0.34 8.62 -4.08
N ALA A 29 -0.90 8.16 -4.22
CA ALA A 29 -2.04 8.78 -3.56
C ALA A 29 -1.93 8.68 -2.04
N ILE A 30 -1.51 7.52 -1.54
CA ILE A 30 -1.31 7.30 -0.10
C ILE A 30 -0.29 8.30 0.45
N LYS A 31 0.82 8.47 -0.24
CA LYS A 31 1.86 9.38 0.21
C LYS A 31 1.38 10.83 0.15
N ASN A 32 0.67 11.20 -0.92
CA ASN A 32 0.16 12.57 -1.05
C ASN A 32 -0.83 12.93 0.06
N MET A 33 -1.55 11.94 0.59
CA MET A 33 -2.45 12.15 1.72
C MET A 33 -1.74 12.15 3.07
N GLY A 34 -0.44 11.90 3.08
CA GLY A 34 0.34 11.89 4.31
C GLY A 34 0.36 10.56 5.04
N PHE A 35 -0.10 9.49 4.40
CA PHE A 35 -0.02 8.14 4.96
C PHE A 35 1.17 7.39 4.37
N LYS A 36 1.50 6.22 4.93
CA LYS A 36 2.67 5.50 4.46
C LYS A 36 2.55 3.98 4.51
N ASN A 37 1.52 3.43 5.13
CA ASN A 37 1.42 1.98 5.31
C ASN A 37 0.53 1.34 4.26
N LEU A 38 1.09 0.39 3.52
CA LEU A 38 0.38 -0.30 2.45
C LEU A 38 0.60 -1.80 2.59
N SER A 39 -0.50 -2.56 2.48
CA SER A 39 -0.46 -4.02 2.40
C SER A 39 -1.11 -4.46 1.10
N LEU A 40 -0.56 -5.49 0.49
CA LEU A 40 -1.07 -6.05 -0.76
C LEU A 40 -1.48 -7.50 -0.50
N VAL A 41 -2.71 -7.84 -0.86
CA VAL A 41 -3.21 -9.21 -0.73
C VAL A 41 -3.28 -9.82 -2.12
N LYS A 42 -2.49 -10.86 -2.35
CA LYS A 42 -2.39 -11.58 -3.63
C LYS A 42 -2.23 -10.65 -4.83
N PRO A 43 -1.24 -9.74 -4.80
CA PRO A 43 -1.06 -8.84 -5.94
C PRO A 43 -0.58 -9.62 -7.16
N LYS A 44 -1.16 -9.31 -8.33
CA LYS A 44 -0.73 -9.91 -9.58
C LYS A 44 0.37 -9.05 -10.20
N GLY A 45 1.47 -9.71 -10.58
CA GLY A 45 2.55 -9.03 -11.27
C GLY A 45 3.33 -8.04 -10.41
N PHE A 46 3.29 -8.18 -9.11
CA PHE A 46 4.08 -7.34 -8.22
C PHE A 46 5.12 -8.20 -7.49
N PRO A 47 6.37 -7.75 -7.36
CA PRO A 47 6.89 -6.43 -7.80
C PRO A 47 7.06 -6.34 -9.33
N ASP A 48 6.94 -5.12 -9.87
CA ASP A 48 7.02 -4.86 -11.29
C ASP A 48 7.51 -3.44 -11.50
N ASP A 49 8.32 -3.22 -12.53
CA ASP A 49 8.90 -1.91 -12.80
C ASP A 49 7.83 -0.85 -13.03
N GLU A 50 6.71 -1.20 -13.65
CA GLU A 50 5.64 -0.25 -13.88
C GLU A 50 5.05 0.29 -12.59
N ALA A 51 4.91 -0.56 -11.57
CA ALA A 51 4.40 -0.12 -10.27
C ALA A 51 5.32 0.95 -9.69
N PHE A 52 6.63 0.71 -9.72
CA PHE A 52 7.59 1.66 -9.18
C PHE A 52 7.65 2.94 -10.03
N TYR A 53 7.55 2.81 -11.34
CA TYR A 53 7.52 3.96 -12.22
C TYR A 53 6.32 4.86 -11.93
N ARG A 54 5.13 4.27 -11.79
CA ARG A 54 3.90 5.01 -11.51
C ARG A 54 3.87 5.60 -10.10
N ALA A 55 4.60 5.01 -9.17
CA ALA A 55 4.67 5.53 -7.81
C ALA A 55 5.46 6.83 -7.71
N LYS A 56 6.39 7.06 -8.63
CA LYS A 56 7.23 8.26 -8.68
C LYS A 56 7.86 8.54 -7.31
N GLY A 57 7.55 9.66 -6.66
CA GLY A 57 8.12 10.00 -5.37
C GLY A 57 7.66 9.13 -4.21
N ALA A 58 6.77 8.17 -4.44
CA ALA A 58 6.24 7.29 -3.40
C ALA A 58 6.80 5.87 -3.49
N LYS A 59 7.97 5.69 -4.10
CA LYS A 59 8.60 4.36 -4.22
C LYS A 59 8.83 3.72 -2.86
N ASP A 60 9.11 4.53 -1.84
CA ASP A 60 9.30 4.04 -0.48
C ASP A 60 8.06 3.32 0.06
N ILE A 61 6.87 3.76 -0.32
CA ILE A 61 5.63 3.10 0.07
C ILE A 61 5.61 1.67 -0.47
N LEU A 62 6.02 1.49 -1.73
CA LEU A 62 6.07 0.16 -2.35
C LEU A 62 7.18 -0.70 -1.77
N GLU A 63 8.34 -0.10 -1.49
CA GLU A 63 9.48 -0.85 -0.93
C GLU A 63 9.16 -1.40 0.45
N ASN A 64 8.32 -0.70 1.21
CA ASN A 64 7.95 -1.12 2.56
C ASN A 64 6.59 -1.81 2.62
N ALA A 65 5.94 -2.02 1.47
CA ALA A 65 4.63 -2.66 1.43
C ALA A 65 4.73 -4.11 1.91
N LYS A 66 3.72 -4.53 2.67
CA LYS A 66 3.62 -5.91 3.13
C LYS A 66 2.78 -6.71 2.15
N ILE A 67 3.16 -7.97 1.93
CA ILE A 67 2.45 -8.83 0.99
C ILE A 67 1.88 -10.02 1.75
N PHE A 68 0.59 -10.26 1.58
CA PHE A 68 -0.12 -11.35 2.26
C PHE A 68 -0.78 -12.26 1.24
N ASN A 69 -0.98 -13.52 1.64
CA ASN A 69 -1.64 -14.51 0.80
C ASN A 69 -3.15 -14.50 0.93
N ASP A 70 -3.68 -13.87 1.97
CA ASP A 70 -5.12 -13.76 2.19
C ASP A 70 -5.45 -12.51 3.00
N LEU A 71 -6.70 -12.09 2.92
CA LEU A 71 -7.15 -10.88 3.59
C LEU A 71 -7.11 -11.02 5.11
N ALA A 72 -7.42 -12.20 5.62
CA ALA A 72 -7.45 -12.41 7.07
C ALA A 72 -6.09 -12.15 7.70
N SER A 73 -5.00 -12.58 7.03
CA SER A 73 -3.65 -12.32 7.52
C SER A 73 -3.32 -10.84 7.54
N ALA A 74 -3.73 -10.12 6.49
CA ALA A 74 -3.52 -8.68 6.43
C ALA A 74 -4.29 -7.96 7.53
N LEU A 75 -5.52 -8.37 7.80
CA LEU A 75 -6.34 -7.76 8.83
C LEU A 75 -5.77 -7.99 10.23
N LYS A 76 -5.21 -9.17 10.48
CA LYS A 76 -4.58 -9.46 11.77
C LYS A 76 -3.38 -8.56 12.04
N ASP A 77 -2.66 -8.18 11.00
CA ASP A 77 -1.48 -7.33 11.13
C ASP A 77 -1.85 -5.87 11.29
N SER A 78 -3.03 -5.47 10.86
CA SER A 78 -3.44 -4.07 10.81
C SER A 78 -4.17 -3.64 12.06
N LYS A 79 -3.92 -2.40 12.49
CA LYS A 79 -4.61 -1.81 13.64
C LYS A 79 -5.82 -1.00 13.22
N LEU A 80 -5.68 -0.24 12.12
CA LEU A 80 -6.76 0.52 11.52
C LEU A 80 -6.73 0.27 10.02
N ILE A 81 -7.92 0.09 9.43
CA ILE A 81 -8.06 -0.30 8.02
C ILE A 81 -8.93 0.70 7.28
N PHE A 82 -8.53 1.01 6.07
CA PHE A 82 -9.35 1.76 5.12
C PHE A 82 -9.76 0.89 3.97
#